data_879c1705ced6d0281d15fe1c9f40b9d3
#
_entry.id   879c1705ced6d0281d15fe1c9f40b9d3
#
_cell.length_a   1.000
_cell.length_b   1.000
_cell.length_c   1.000
_cell.angle_alpha   90.00
_cell.angle_beta   90.00
_cell.angle_gamma   90.00
#
_symmetry.space_group_name_H-M   'P 1'
#
loop_
_entity.id
_entity.type
_entity.pdbx_description
1 polymer ?
#
loop_
_entity_poly.entity_id
_entity_poly.type
_entity_poly.pdbx_seq_one_letter_code
_entity_poly.pdbx_strand_id
1 'polypeptide(L)'
;MDKTRFAWALAALALGAVPGAMAQQPDPFELPRPKALTVQTKDNIRVAYDVKDDEWDAGIGKALYYVRGLLQSFEAQGVPTKNLRISVVVHGKPAYWLLNESAYQNYKNDPFAFNPNEKIVQDLVDLGVSVEICGSTMRTRGWTAADIHPAVVIVRDAYTRLIDLQQQGYGYIRF
;
A
#
# COMPACT_ATOMS: atom_id res chain seq x y z
N MET A 1 20.59 81.85 -38.43
CA MET A 1 19.16 81.76 -38.07
C MET A 1 18.93 80.40 -37.52
N ASP A 2 18.99 80.37 -36.21
CA ASP A 2 19.09 79.13 -35.47
C ASP A 2 17.92 79.05 -34.52
N LYS A 3 17.18 77.94 -34.56
CA LYS A 3 16.06 77.70 -33.66
C LYS A 3 16.27 76.40 -32.92
N THR A 4 16.98 76.48 -31.80
CA THR A 4 17.11 75.42 -30.80
C THR A 4 15.76 75.19 -30.13
N ARG A 5 15.27 73.94 -30.25
CA ARG A 5 14.12 73.43 -29.50
C ARG A 5 14.62 72.62 -28.30
N PHE A 6 14.38 73.12 -27.12
CA PHE A 6 14.55 72.39 -25.88
C PHE A 6 13.38 71.35 -25.68
N ALA A 7 13.69 70.10 -25.63
CA ALA A 7 12.74 69.10 -25.24
C ALA A 7 12.94 68.76 -23.74
N TRP A 8 11.91 69.02 -22.96
CA TRP A 8 11.86 68.66 -21.58
C TRP A 8 11.41 67.16 -21.46
N ALA A 9 12.29 66.29 -20.96
CA ALA A 9 11.93 64.91 -20.63
C ALA A 9 11.36 64.87 -19.20
N LEU A 10 10.07 64.62 -19.08
CA LEU A 10 9.42 64.31 -17.81
C LEU A 10 9.73 62.85 -17.45
N ALA A 11 10.59 62.66 -16.46
CA ALA A 11 10.78 61.33 -15.86
C ALA A 11 9.65 61.06 -14.87
N ALA A 12 8.73 60.18 -15.25
CA ALA A 12 7.71 59.68 -14.34
C ALA A 12 8.33 58.58 -13.45
N LEU A 13 8.53 58.88 -12.16
CA LEU A 13 8.83 57.88 -11.15
C LEU A 13 7.56 57.05 -10.89
N ALA A 14 7.51 55.82 -11.40
CA ALA A 14 6.52 54.85 -11.02
C ALA A 14 6.92 54.26 -9.64
N LEU A 15 6.27 54.70 -8.59
CA LEU A 15 6.30 54.00 -7.30
C LEU A 15 5.55 52.68 -7.45
N GLY A 16 6.28 51.60 -7.62
CA GLY A 16 5.74 50.23 -7.54
C GLY A 16 5.31 49.94 -6.11
N ALA A 17 4.01 49.98 -5.86
CA ALA A 17 3.45 49.41 -4.62
C ALA A 17 3.60 47.90 -4.67
N VAL A 18 4.49 47.34 -3.84
CA VAL A 18 4.57 45.93 -3.57
C VAL A 18 3.30 45.56 -2.78
N PRO A 19 2.41 44.68 -3.31
CA PRO A 19 1.31 44.20 -2.48
C PRO A 19 1.89 43.42 -1.32
N GLY A 20 1.83 43.97 -0.12
CA GLY A 20 2.17 43.31 1.10
C GLY A 20 1.31 42.05 1.19
N ALA A 21 1.96 40.88 1.22
CA ALA A 21 1.31 39.63 1.59
C ALA A 21 0.68 39.83 2.97
N MET A 22 -0.63 40.04 3.02
CA MET A 22 -1.37 39.98 4.27
C MET A 22 -1.21 38.60 4.83
N ALA A 23 -0.41 38.46 5.87
CA ALA A 23 -0.37 37.23 6.66
C ALA A 23 -1.80 36.98 7.12
N GLN A 24 -2.41 35.89 6.60
CA GLN A 24 -3.72 35.44 7.07
C GLN A 24 -3.63 35.23 8.57
N GLN A 25 -4.38 35.99 9.32
CA GLN A 25 -4.54 35.75 10.76
C GLN A 25 -5.17 34.36 10.93
N PRO A 26 -4.64 33.51 11.83
CA PRO A 26 -5.21 32.22 12.12
C PRO A 26 -6.65 32.42 12.58
N ASP A 27 -7.56 31.60 12.03
CA ASP A 27 -8.96 31.58 12.43
C ASP A 27 -9.05 31.29 13.93
N PRO A 28 -9.63 32.18 14.75
CA PRO A 28 -9.75 31.98 16.19
C PRO A 28 -10.61 30.77 16.56
N PHE A 29 -11.34 30.20 15.60
CA PHE A 29 -12.16 28.98 15.77
C PHE A 29 -11.48 27.73 15.20
N GLU A 30 -10.28 27.84 14.60
CA GLU A 30 -9.52 26.68 14.16
C GLU A 30 -8.96 25.97 15.38
N LEU A 31 -9.58 24.85 15.76
CA LEU A 31 -9.06 23.96 16.80
C LEU A 31 -7.65 23.48 16.41
N PRO A 32 -6.68 23.50 17.32
CA PRO A 32 -5.34 23.00 17.03
C PRO A 32 -5.45 21.55 16.60
N ARG A 33 -4.97 21.26 15.36
CA ARG A 33 -4.94 19.89 14.85
C ARG A 33 -4.06 19.06 15.76
N PRO A 34 -4.53 17.88 16.21
CA PRO A 34 -3.67 17.02 17.01
C PRO A 34 -2.40 16.69 16.23
N LYS A 35 -1.24 16.77 16.88
CA LYS A 35 0.03 16.44 16.26
C LYS A 35 0.03 14.96 15.89
N ALA A 36 0.06 14.66 14.59
CA ALA A 36 0.19 13.30 14.13
C ALA A 36 1.58 12.75 14.48
N LEU A 37 1.62 11.56 15.09
CA LEU A 37 2.88 10.84 15.30
C LEU A 37 3.30 10.18 13.97
N THR A 38 4.55 10.32 13.61
CA THR A 38 5.17 9.63 12.49
C THR A 38 5.96 8.42 12.96
N VAL A 39 6.17 7.45 12.08
CA VAL A 39 7.00 6.28 12.40
C VAL A 39 8.42 6.70 12.72
N GLN A 40 8.98 6.11 13.76
CA GLN A 40 10.36 6.36 14.20
C GLN A 40 11.34 5.39 13.52
N THR A 41 10.95 4.13 13.37
CA THR A 41 11.74 3.11 12.68
C THR A 41 11.64 3.29 11.17
N LYS A 42 12.78 3.46 10.50
CA LYS A 42 12.85 3.71 9.05
C LYS A 42 13.47 2.57 8.27
N ASP A 43 14.17 1.65 8.92
CA ASP A 43 14.93 0.59 8.27
C ASP A 43 14.60 -0.78 8.87
N ASN A 44 14.78 -1.84 8.06
CA ASN A 44 14.63 -3.24 8.47
C ASN A 44 13.28 -3.55 9.14
N ILE A 45 12.23 -2.92 8.64
CA ILE A 45 10.86 -3.14 9.13
C ILE A 45 10.38 -4.48 8.60
N ARG A 46 9.90 -5.35 9.50
CA ARG A 46 9.44 -6.70 9.18
C ARG A 46 8.04 -6.90 9.69
N VAL A 47 7.13 -7.37 8.83
CA VAL A 47 5.72 -7.57 9.17
C VAL A 47 5.23 -8.89 8.61
N ALA A 48 4.63 -9.72 9.46
CA ALA A 48 3.93 -10.94 9.10
C ALA A 48 2.42 -10.72 9.26
N TYR A 49 1.67 -10.90 8.18
CA TYR A 49 0.22 -10.93 8.20
C TYR A 49 -0.27 -12.37 8.32
N ASP A 50 -1.05 -12.66 9.34
CA ASP A 50 -1.83 -13.89 9.51
C ASP A 50 -3.23 -13.68 8.94
N VAL A 51 -3.52 -14.27 7.77
CA VAL A 51 -4.76 -14.04 7.04
C VAL A 51 -5.60 -15.29 7.05
N LYS A 52 -6.63 -15.30 7.89
CA LYS A 52 -7.52 -16.42 8.12
C LYS A 52 -8.99 -16.09 7.84
N ASP A 53 -9.37 -14.81 7.98
CA ASP A 53 -10.75 -14.40 7.87
C ASP A 53 -11.07 -13.95 6.44
N ASP A 54 -12.21 -14.43 5.91
CA ASP A 54 -12.66 -14.15 4.53
C ASP A 54 -13.46 -12.85 4.49
N GLU A 55 -12.77 -11.74 4.77
CA GLU A 55 -13.35 -10.40 4.71
C GLU A 55 -12.86 -9.65 3.47
N TRP A 56 -13.72 -8.76 2.97
CA TRP A 56 -13.49 -8.02 1.73
C TRP A 56 -13.55 -6.51 1.98
N ASP A 57 -12.72 -5.76 1.25
CA ASP A 57 -12.74 -4.31 1.22
C ASP A 57 -12.44 -3.82 -0.19
N ALA A 58 -13.18 -2.82 -0.65
CA ALA A 58 -13.05 -2.26 -2.00
C ALA A 58 -13.01 -3.31 -3.15
N GLY A 59 -13.73 -4.43 -3.00
CA GLY A 59 -13.83 -5.48 -4.02
C GLY A 59 -12.67 -6.47 -4.06
N ILE A 60 -11.73 -6.41 -3.14
CA ILE A 60 -10.61 -7.36 -2.97
C ILE A 60 -10.55 -7.88 -1.54
N GLY A 61 -9.75 -8.92 -1.31
CA GLY A 61 -9.54 -9.46 0.03
C GLY A 61 -9.00 -8.38 0.98
N LYS A 62 -9.67 -8.18 2.12
CA LYS A 62 -9.40 -7.09 3.06
C LYS A 62 -7.93 -7.03 3.49
N ALA A 63 -7.32 -8.17 3.80
CA ALA A 63 -5.91 -8.21 4.19
C ALA A 63 -4.99 -7.69 3.06
N LEU A 64 -5.23 -8.07 1.80
CA LEU A 64 -4.45 -7.60 0.65
C LEU A 64 -4.63 -6.08 0.44
N TYR A 65 -5.86 -5.58 0.63
CA TYR A 65 -6.15 -4.15 0.61
C TYR A 65 -5.31 -3.39 1.64
N TYR A 66 -5.26 -3.86 2.89
CA TYR A 66 -4.53 -3.21 3.97
C TYR A 66 -3.01 -3.36 3.86
N VAL A 67 -2.50 -4.45 3.27
CA VAL A 67 -1.07 -4.58 2.94
C VAL A 67 -0.64 -3.49 1.95
N ARG A 68 -1.44 -3.25 0.90
CA ARG A 68 -1.21 -2.14 -0.03
C ARG A 68 -1.24 -0.79 0.70
N GLY A 69 -2.24 -0.58 1.55
CA GLY A 69 -2.35 0.63 2.36
C GLY A 69 -1.17 0.84 3.31
N LEU A 70 -0.62 -0.24 3.89
CA LEU A 70 0.58 -0.19 4.72
C LEU A 70 1.80 0.31 3.94
N LEU A 71 2.04 -0.24 2.73
CA LEU A 71 3.13 0.21 1.85
C LEU A 71 3.01 1.71 1.55
N GLN A 72 1.84 2.17 1.14
CA GLN A 72 1.56 3.58 0.86
C GLN A 72 1.76 4.47 2.09
N SER A 73 1.33 3.99 3.27
CA SER A 73 1.47 4.74 4.52
C SER A 73 2.93 4.89 4.94
N PHE A 74 3.76 3.88 4.75
CA PHE A 74 5.19 3.97 5.00
C PHE A 74 5.89 4.89 4.01
N GLU A 75 5.55 4.79 2.72
CA GLU A 75 6.10 5.66 1.67
C GLU A 75 5.77 7.13 1.95
N ALA A 76 4.51 7.45 2.29
CA ALA A 76 4.08 8.80 2.68
C ALA A 76 4.83 9.36 3.90
N GLN A 77 5.40 8.49 4.74
CA GLN A 77 6.21 8.86 5.89
C GLN A 77 7.72 8.81 5.61
N GLY A 78 8.12 8.68 4.32
CA GLY A 78 9.51 8.68 3.88
C GLY A 78 10.25 7.37 4.15
N VAL A 79 9.55 6.26 4.26
CA VAL A 79 10.13 4.91 4.35
C VAL A 79 9.99 4.22 3.00
N PRO A 80 11.06 4.00 2.25
CA PRO A 80 10.99 3.35 0.95
C PRO A 80 10.67 1.86 1.09
N THR A 81 9.97 1.29 0.12
CA THR A 81 9.53 -0.12 0.09
C THR A 81 10.68 -1.12 0.31
N LYS A 82 11.88 -0.82 -0.20
CA LYS A 82 13.08 -1.66 -0.01
C LYS A 82 13.49 -1.88 1.47
N ASN A 83 13.01 -1.01 2.37
CA ASN A 83 13.28 -1.12 3.81
C ASN A 83 12.23 -1.98 4.53
N LEU A 84 11.19 -2.43 3.79
CA LEU A 84 10.10 -3.25 4.30
C LEU A 84 10.29 -4.70 3.87
N ARG A 85 10.04 -5.63 4.78
CA ARG A 85 9.92 -7.06 4.52
C ARG A 85 8.57 -7.52 5.02
N ILE A 86 7.67 -7.77 4.09
CA ILE A 86 6.29 -8.13 4.41
C ILE A 86 6.02 -9.54 3.91
N SER A 87 5.53 -10.41 4.78
CA SER A 87 5.03 -11.74 4.45
C SER A 87 3.53 -11.81 4.76
N VAL A 88 2.73 -12.21 3.79
CA VAL A 88 1.27 -12.36 3.90
C VAL A 88 0.94 -13.84 3.83
N VAL A 89 0.71 -14.47 4.97
CA VAL A 89 0.45 -15.90 5.08
C VAL A 89 -1.04 -16.16 5.08
N VAL A 90 -1.58 -16.61 3.95
CA VAL A 90 -3.01 -16.85 3.74
C VAL A 90 -3.35 -18.31 3.98
N HIS A 91 -4.35 -18.58 4.83
CA HIS A 91 -4.79 -19.93 5.14
C HIS A 91 -6.29 -20.00 5.50
N GLY A 92 -6.84 -21.21 5.51
CA GLY A 92 -8.24 -21.40 5.86
C GLY A 92 -9.23 -20.88 4.82
N LYS A 93 -10.16 -20.02 5.24
CA LYS A 93 -11.26 -19.55 4.37
C LYS A 93 -10.78 -18.72 3.19
N PRO A 94 -9.93 -17.70 3.34
CA PRO A 94 -9.54 -16.79 2.26
C PRO A 94 -8.53 -17.39 1.27
N ALA A 95 -8.05 -18.59 1.48
CA ALA A 95 -7.01 -19.20 0.62
C ALA A 95 -7.38 -19.24 -0.88
N TYR A 96 -8.66 -19.26 -1.22
CA TYR A 96 -9.13 -19.21 -2.61
C TYR A 96 -8.84 -17.88 -3.32
N TRP A 97 -8.50 -16.82 -2.57
CA TRP A 97 -8.05 -15.55 -3.16
C TRP A 97 -6.77 -15.71 -3.98
N LEU A 98 -5.98 -16.73 -3.65
CA LEU A 98 -4.67 -16.98 -4.25
C LEU A 98 -4.70 -18.04 -5.36
N LEU A 99 -5.88 -18.47 -5.80
CA LEU A 99 -6.04 -19.33 -6.95
C LEU A 99 -5.75 -18.56 -8.24
N ASN A 100 -5.20 -19.25 -9.23
CA ASN A 100 -5.18 -18.73 -10.59
C ASN A 100 -6.61 -18.69 -11.17
N GLU A 101 -6.78 -18.03 -12.31
CA GLU A 101 -8.08 -17.82 -12.94
C GLU A 101 -8.87 -19.12 -13.15
N SER A 102 -8.25 -20.15 -13.74
CA SER A 102 -8.91 -21.42 -14.02
C SER A 102 -9.37 -22.15 -12.75
N ALA A 103 -8.52 -22.21 -11.74
CA ALA A 103 -8.86 -22.82 -10.46
C ALA A 103 -9.91 -22.01 -9.69
N TYR A 104 -9.90 -20.68 -9.83
CA TYR A 104 -10.91 -19.81 -9.25
C TYR A 104 -12.29 -20.04 -9.90
N GLN A 105 -12.35 -20.15 -11.23
CA GLN A 105 -13.57 -20.49 -11.96
C GLN A 105 -14.14 -21.83 -11.50
N ASN A 106 -13.29 -22.85 -11.37
CA ASN A 106 -13.68 -24.16 -10.86
C ASN A 106 -14.20 -24.07 -9.42
N TYR A 107 -13.52 -23.30 -8.56
CA TYR A 107 -13.94 -23.11 -7.17
C TYR A 107 -15.30 -22.41 -7.06
N LYS A 108 -15.57 -21.42 -7.93
CA LYS A 108 -16.84 -20.69 -7.99
C LYS A 108 -17.93 -21.48 -8.73
N ASN A 109 -17.57 -22.58 -9.41
CA ASN A 109 -18.45 -23.30 -10.33
C ASN A 109 -19.09 -22.37 -11.38
N ASP A 110 -18.29 -21.41 -11.87
CA ASP A 110 -18.69 -20.42 -12.85
C ASP A 110 -17.53 -20.16 -13.83
N PRO A 111 -17.67 -20.57 -15.12
CA PRO A 111 -16.60 -20.39 -16.11
C PRO A 111 -16.35 -18.94 -16.52
N PHE A 112 -17.23 -18.01 -16.11
CA PHE A 112 -17.09 -16.59 -16.35
C PHE A 112 -16.61 -15.81 -15.12
N ALA A 113 -16.42 -16.50 -13.97
CA ALA A 113 -15.87 -15.86 -12.78
C ALA A 113 -14.43 -15.41 -13.03
N PHE A 114 -14.08 -14.23 -12.58
CA PHE A 114 -12.69 -13.74 -12.51
C PHE A 114 -12.25 -13.60 -11.06
N ASN A 115 -10.97 -13.85 -10.79
CA ASN A 115 -10.42 -13.65 -9.46
C ASN A 115 -10.07 -12.17 -9.24
N PRO A 116 -10.85 -11.40 -8.46
CA PRO A 116 -10.57 -9.97 -8.27
C PRO A 116 -9.28 -9.70 -7.48
N ASN A 117 -8.69 -10.75 -6.87
CA ASN A 117 -7.44 -10.63 -6.14
C ASN A 117 -6.19 -10.87 -7.00
N GLU A 118 -6.31 -11.40 -8.22
CA GLU A 118 -5.18 -11.76 -9.08
C GLU A 118 -4.23 -10.57 -9.28
N LYS A 119 -4.79 -9.43 -9.68
CA LYS A 119 -3.98 -8.24 -9.93
C LYS A 119 -3.30 -7.72 -8.66
N ILE A 120 -3.99 -7.64 -7.52
CA ILE A 120 -3.40 -7.13 -6.30
C ILE A 120 -2.31 -8.07 -5.76
N VAL A 121 -2.47 -9.38 -5.93
CA VAL A 121 -1.43 -10.38 -5.58
C VAL A 121 -0.17 -10.12 -6.40
N GLN A 122 -0.30 -9.97 -7.72
CA GLN A 122 0.84 -9.68 -8.60
C GLN A 122 1.50 -8.35 -8.22
N ASP A 123 0.73 -7.28 -8.07
CA ASP A 123 1.24 -5.95 -7.72
C ASP A 123 2.00 -5.96 -6.37
N LEU A 124 1.51 -6.69 -5.37
CA LEU A 124 2.19 -6.83 -4.08
C LEU A 124 3.51 -7.58 -4.20
N VAL A 125 3.55 -8.65 -4.99
CA VAL A 125 4.80 -9.41 -5.23
C VAL A 125 5.82 -8.56 -5.99
N ASP A 126 5.39 -7.79 -6.99
CA ASP A 126 6.27 -6.87 -7.74
C ASP A 126 6.85 -5.76 -6.84
N LEU A 127 6.15 -5.40 -5.76
CA LEU A 127 6.62 -4.49 -4.72
C LEU A 127 7.48 -5.18 -3.64
N GLY A 128 7.78 -6.48 -3.79
CA GLY A 128 8.65 -7.21 -2.88
C GLY A 128 7.95 -7.83 -1.66
N VAL A 129 6.61 -7.88 -1.66
CA VAL A 129 5.84 -8.59 -0.63
C VAL A 129 5.86 -10.10 -0.93
N SER A 130 6.15 -10.93 0.08
CA SER A 130 5.97 -12.36 -0.02
C SER A 130 4.50 -12.71 0.24
N VAL A 131 3.75 -13.07 -0.80
CA VAL A 131 2.39 -13.59 -0.67
C VAL A 131 2.48 -15.13 -0.61
N GLU A 132 1.99 -15.70 0.48
CA GLU A 132 2.22 -17.08 0.84
C GLU A 132 0.90 -17.83 1.07
N ILE A 133 0.76 -19.05 0.55
CA ILE A 133 -0.39 -19.94 0.79
C ILE A 133 -0.02 -21.14 1.62
N CYS A 134 -0.89 -21.49 2.57
CA CYS A 134 -0.72 -22.67 3.42
C CYS A 134 -0.95 -23.97 2.66
N GLY A 135 0.08 -24.81 2.53
CA GLY A 135 0.00 -26.14 1.90
C GLY A 135 -0.93 -27.11 2.62
N SER A 136 -1.12 -26.98 3.95
CA SER A 136 -2.13 -27.77 4.66
C SER A 136 -3.55 -27.38 4.23
N THR A 137 -3.83 -26.10 4.02
CA THR A 137 -5.12 -25.65 3.47
C THR A 137 -5.32 -26.16 2.05
N MET A 138 -4.29 -26.09 1.19
CA MET A 138 -4.35 -26.63 -0.17
C MET A 138 -4.73 -28.10 -0.18
N ARG A 139 -4.06 -28.93 0.63
CA ARG A 139 -4.38 -30.37 0.74
C ARG A 139 -5.80 -30.62 1.17
N THR A 140 -6.31 -29.88 2.15
CA THR A 140 -7.70 -29.99 2.62
C THR A 140 -8.71 -29.63 1.53
N ARG A 141 -8.35 -28.73 0.61
CA ARG A 141 -9.18 -28.28 -0.50
C ARG A 141 -8.98 -29.10 -1.78
N GLY A 142 -8.03 -30.03 -1.81
CA GLY A 142 -7.69 -30.80 -3.00
C GLY A 142 -6.95 -29.98 -4.08
N TRP A 143 -6.33 -28.86 -3.70
CA TRP A 143 -5.57 -28.01 -4.63
C TRP A 143 -4.13 -28.47 -4.75
N THR A 144 -3.58 -28.32 -5.95
CA THR A 144 -2.19 -28.58 -6.31
C THR A 144 -1.45 -27.25 -6.53
N ALA A 145 -0.15 -27.33 -6.75
CA ALA A 145 0.64 -26.13 -7.10
C ALA A 145 0.18 -25.49 -8.43
N ALA A 146 -0.38 -26.30 -9.34
CA ALA A 146 -0.87 -25.82 -10.64
C ALA A 146 -2.16 -24.95 -10.51
N ASP A 147 -2.85 -25.05 -9.38
CA ASP A 147 -4.08 -24.27 -9.12
C ASP A 147 -3.80 -22.89 -8.52
N ILE A 148 -2.56 -22.68 -8.04
CA ILE A 148 -2.18 -21.46 -7.34
C ILE A 148 -1.61 -20.43 -8.30
N HIS A 149 -1.87 -19.15 -8.01
CA HIS A 149 -1.30 -18.03 -8.75
C HIS A 149 0.24 -18.14 -8.79
N PRO A 150 0.90 -18.04 -9.95
CA PRO A 150 2.31 -18.38 -10.12
C PRO A 150 3.28 -17.54 -9.29
N ALA A 151 2.90 -16.33 -8.89
CA ALA A 151 3.71 -15.46 -8.05
C ALA A 151 3.61 -15.78 -6.54
N VAL A 152 2.71 -16.68 -6.14
CA VAL A 152 2.47 -17.05 -4.73
C VAL A 152 3.42 -18.14 -4.28
N VAL A 153 3.98 -17.97 -3.09
CA VAL A 153 4.86 -18.96 -2.45
C VAL A 153 4.02 -19.98 -1.67
N ILE A 154 4.26 -21.25 -1.88
CA ILE A 154 3.60 -22.32 -1.10
C ILE A 154 4.45 -22.63 0.14
N VAL A 155 3.88 -22.39 1.33
CA VAL A 155 4.50 -22.78 2.59
C VAL A 155 3.89 -24.10 3.09
N ARG A 156 4.68 -24.91 3.77
CA ARG A 156 4.22 -26.23 4.23
C ARG A 156 2.99 -26.14 5.14
N ASP A 157 3.04 -25.18 6.07
CA ASP A 157 1.98 -24.95 7.05
C ASP A 157 2.02 -23.49 7.53
N ALA A 158 0.85 -22.86 7.70
CA ALA A 158 0.76 -21.45 8.10
C ALA A 158 1.33 -21.19 9.49
N TYR A 159 1.01 -22.05 10.48
CA TYR A 159 1.41 -21.79 11.86
C TYR A 159 2.91 -21.92 12.06
N THR A 160 3.51 -22.96 11.47
CA THR A 160 4.98 -23.12 11.51
C THR A 160 5.67 -21.95 10.82
N ARG A 161 5.12 -21.46 9.70
CA ARG A 161 5.66 -20.31 9.00
C ARG A 161 5.53 -19.02 9.81
N LEU A 162 4.38 -18.78 10.43
CA LEU A 162 4.15 -17.59 11.28
C LEU A 162 5.06 -17.59 12.52
N ILE A 163 5.29 -18.74 13.14
CA ILE A 163 6.25 -18.88 14.25
C ILE A 163 7.67 -18.55 13.77
N ASP A 164 8.09 -19.14 12.64
CA ASP A 164 9.40 -18.87 12.04
C ASP A 164 9.62 -17.37 11.74
N LEU A 165 8.63 -16.73 11.14
CA LEU A 165 8.68 -15.27 10.89
C LEU A 165 8.83 -14.45 12.18
N GLN A 166 8.08 -14.79 13.23
CA GLN A 166 8.17 -14.11 14.52
C GLN A 166 9.54 -14.32 15.17
N GLN A 167 10.11 -15.53 15.08
CA GLN A 167 11.48 -15.79 15.57
C GLN A 167 12.55 -15.01 14.79
N GLN A 168 12.25 -14.64 13.54
CA GLN A 168 13.08 -13.76 12.71
C GLN A 168 12.84 -12.27 13.01
N GLY A 169 12.02 -11.93 13.99
CA GLY A 169 11.75 -10.55 14.41
C GLY A 169 10.67 -9.83 13.57
N TYR A 170 9.77 -10.56 12.92
CA TYR A 170 8.62 -9.94 12.26
C TYR A 170 7.56 -9.53 13.29
N GLY A 171 7.08 -8.29 13.18
CA GLY A 171 5.86 -7.86 13.86
C GLY A 171 4.66 -8.63 13.30
N TYR A 172 3.70 -8.98 14.15
CA TYR A 172 2.56 -9.81 13.78
C TYR A 172 1.29 -8.97 13.69
N ILE A 173 0.56 -9.12 12.58
CA ILE A 173 -0.77 -8.52 12.36
C ILE A 173 -1.71 -9.63 11.88
N ARG A 174 -2.90 -9.71 12.47
CA ARG A 174 -3.91 -10.69 12.09
C ARG A 174 -5.10 -10.03 11.38
N PHE A 175 -5.57 -10.72 10.33
CA PHE A 175 -6.79 -10.46 9.58
C PHE A 175 -7.63 -11.73 9.43
#